data_7b509a18a3525922bfedf732991fbb3e
#
_entry.id   7b509a18a3525922bfedf732991fbb3e
#
_cell.length_a   1.000
_cell.length_b   1.000
_cell.length_c   1.000
_cell.angle_alpha   90.00
_cell.angle_beta   90.00
_cell.angle_gamma   90.00
#
_symmetry.space_group_name_H-M   'P 1'
#
loop_
_entity.id
_entity.type
_entity.pdbx_description
1 polymer ?
#
loop_
_entity_poly.entity_id
_entity_poly.type
_entity_poly.pdbx_seq_one_letter_code
_entity_poly.pdbx_strand_id
1 'polypeptide(L)'
;MPRYEEWHSPIEGISRKIFPPGKDMMSMMITFKTGSIGPAHSHPHEQLTFVISGRLSMTMNGEIIVAGAGEQIVVPGDAVHEVTALEDSVVIEIFTPLRADLLATITE
;
A
#
# COMPACT_ATOMS: atom_id res chain seq x y z
N MET A 1 -16.03 -7.37 -15.29
CA MET A 1 -15.29 -6.10 -15.42
C MET A 1 -14.59 -5.78 -14.11
N PRO A 2 -13.33 -5.36 -14.15
CA PRO A 2 -12.65 -4.90 -12.92
C PRO A 2 -13.32 -3.66 -12.37
N ARG A 3 -13.36 -3.58 -11.02
CA ARG A 3 -13.99 -2.45 -10.32
C ARG A 3 -12.94 -1.44 -9.90
N TYR A 4 -12.29 -0.82 -10.88
CA TYR A 4 -11.30 0.22 -10.61
C TYR A 4 -11.95 1.43 -9.95
N GLU A 5 -11.14 2.12 -9.13
CA GLU A 5 -11.51 3.39 -8.49
C GLU A 5 -12.69 3.29 -7.53
N GLU A 6 -12.99 2.07 -7.05
CA GLU A 6 -13.97 1.82 -6.00
C GLU A 6 -13.25 1.49 -4.70
N TRP A 7 -13.75 2.01 -3.59
CA TRP A 7 -13.17 1.75 -2.29
C TRP A 7 -13.53 0.36 -1.78
N HIS A 8 -12.53 -0.33 -1.26
CA HIS A 8 -12.65 -1.64 -0.60
C HIS A 8 -11.94 -1.59 0.74
N SER A 9 -12.48 -2.26 1.75
CA SER A 9 -11.90 -2.29 3.09
C SER A 9 -11.49 -3.74 3.41
N PRO A 10 -10.26 -4.14 3.06
CA PRO A 10 -9.79 -5.51 3.33
C PRO A 10 -9.59 -5.79 4.82
N ILE A 11 -9.33 -4.75 5.60
CA ILE A 11 -9.05 -4.83 7.03
C ILE A 11 -9.71 -3.62 7.69
N GLU A 12 -10.22 -3.79 8.91
CA GLU A 12 -10.77 -2.68 9.66
C GLU A 12 -9.77 -1.53 9.81
N GLY A 13 -10.22 -0.32 9.53
CA GLY A 13 -9.39 0.89 9.60
C GLY A 13 -8.56 1.14 8.35
N ILE A 14 -8.53 0.22 7.38
CA ILE A 14 -7.77 0.37 6.15
C ILE A 14 -8.70 0.22 4.96
N SER A 15 -8.70 1.21 4.08
CA SER A 15 -9.46 1.18 2.84
C SER A 15 -8.53 1.41 1.67
N ARG A 16 -8.81 0.79 0.54
CA ARG A 16 -8.01 0.96 -0.67
C ARG A 16 -8.89 1.08 -1.90
N LYS A 17 -8.38 1.78 -2.91
CA LYS A 17 -8.95 1.74 -4.26
C LYS A 17 -7.83 1.56 -5.26
N ILE A 18 -8.04 0.67 -6.21
CA ILE A 18 -7.06 0.30 -7.22
C ILE A 18 -7.37 1.09 -8.48
N PHE A 19 -6.34 1.73 -9.05
CA PHE A 19 -6.48 2.48 -10.29
C PHE A 19 -6.27 1.57 -11.50
N PRO A 20 -6.78 1.95 -12.69
CA PRO A 20 -6.52 1.20 -13.90
C PRO A 20 -5.01 1.03 -14.10
N PRO A 21 -4.53 -0.22 -14.29
CA PRO A 21 -3.09 -0.47 -14.40
C PRO A 21 -2.53 -0.11 -15.77
N GLY A 22 -1.23 0.21 -15.79
CA GLY A 22 -0.47 0.24 -17.02
C GLY A 22 -0.09 -1.18 -17.45
N LYS A 23 0.83 -1.28 -18.41
CA LYS A 23 1.30 -2.57 -18.91
C LYS A 23 2.10 -3.34 -17.84
N ASP A 24 3.01 -2.67 -17.17
CA ASP A 24 3.96 -3.29 -16.24
C ASP A 24 3.95 -2.66 -14.84
N MET A 25 3.09 -1.70 -14.59
CA MET A 25 3.00 -1.05 -13.29
C MET A 25 1.56 -0.71 -12.95
N MET A 26 1.29 -0.63 -11.66
CA MET A 26 -0.02 -0.27 -11.15
C MET A 26 0.11 0.55 -9.88
N SER A 27 -0.97 1.25 -9.54
CA SER A 27 -1.03 2.04 -8.32
C SER A 27 -2.37 1.83 -7.62
N MET A 28 -2.36 2.10 -6.32
CA MET A 28 -3.58 2.15 -5.52
C MET A 28 -3.45 3.23 -4.47
N MET A 29 -4.58 3.78 -4.07
CA MET A 29 -4.63 4.71 -2.94
C MET A 29 -5.10 3.93 -1.71
N ILE A 30 -4.46 4.17 -0.58
CA ILE A 30 -4.83 3.54 0.68
C ILE A 30 -5.05 4.61 1.73
N THR A 31 -6.12 4.46 2.51
CA THR A 31 -6.35 5.28 3.70
C THR A 31 -6.21 4.40 4.93
N PHE A 32 -5.56 4.94 5.95
CA PHE A 32 -5.37 4.28 7.24
C PHE A 32 -5.94 5.16 8.34
N LYS A 33 -6.73 4.56 9.22
CA LYS A 33 -7.06 5.23 10.48
C LYS A 33 -5.90 5.07 11.45
N THR A 34 -5.71 6.06 12.31
CA THR A 34 -4.68 6.01 13.37
C THR A 34 -4.73 4.68 14.12
N GLY A 35 -3.58 4.06 14.26
CA GLY A 35 -3.43 2.78 14.97
C GLY A 35 -3.72 1.54 14.15
N SER A 36 -4.23 1.67 12.91
CA SER A 36 -4.45 0.51 12.06
C SER A 36 -3.12 -0.07 11.59
N ILE A 37 -3.12 -1.39 11.40
CA ILE A 37 -1.91 -2.14 11.04
C ILE A 37 -2.16 -2.91 9.76
N GLY A 38 -1.31 -2.66 8.76
CA GLY A 38 -1.20 -3.52 7.59
C GLY A 38 -0.24 -4.65 7.97
N PRO A 39 -0.72 -5.91 8.06
CA PRO A 39 0.09 -6.99 8.62
C PRO A 39 1.33 -7.31 7.80
N ALA A 40 2.32 -7.90 8.47
CA ALA A 40 3.58 -8.27 7.84
C ALA A 40 3.35 -9.22 6.67
N HIS A 41 3.95 -8.91 5.55
CA HIS A 41 3.90 -9.74 4.34
C HIS A 41 5.09 -9.42 3.43
N SER A 42 5.26 -10.22 2.39
CA SER A 42 6.25 -9.98 1.35
C SER A 42 5.65 -10.36 -0.01
N HIS A 43 6.22 -9.81 -1.06
CA HIS A 43 5.86 -10.13 -2.44
C HIS A 43 7.07 -9.83 -3.34
N PRO A 44 7.19 -10.49 -4.49
CA PRO A 44 8.34 -10.28 -5.37
C PRO A 44 8.39 -8.92 -6.03
N HIS A 45 7.29 -8.18 -6.00
CA HIS A 45 7.15 -6.88 -6.64
C HIS A 45 7.96 -5.81 -5.90
N GLU A 46 8.56 -4.88 -6.65
CA GLU A 46 9.07 -3.64 -6.08
C GLU A 46 7.88 -2.73 -5.77
N GLN A 47 7.96 -2.02 -4.66
CA GLN A 47 6.88 -1.14 -4.20
C GLN A 47 7.44 0.22 -3.81
N LEU A 48 6.73 1.27 -4.23
CA LEU A 48 6.94 2.61 -3.70
C LEU A 48 5.71 2.98 -2.88
N THR A 49 5.92 3.50 -1.68
CA THR A 49 4.85 4.00 -0.81
C THR A 49 5.05 5.48 -0.61
N PHE A 50 4.23 6.29 -1.26
CA PHE A 50 4.30 7.74 -1.16
C PHE A 50 3.21 8.25 -0.21
N VAL A 51 3.61 8.97 0.84
CA VAL A 51 2.67 9.50 1.84
C VAL A 51 2.14 10.84 1.36
N ILE A 52 0.84 10.91 1.11
CA ILE A 52 0.16 12.16 0.73
C ILE A 52 -0.11 12.98 1.99
N SER A 53 -0.64 12.36 3.03
CA SER A 53 -0.94 13.00 4.30
C SER A 53 -0.81 12.00 5.44
N GLY A 54 -0.58 12.50 6.64
CA GLY A 54 -0.44 11.67 7.82
C GLY A 54 1.00 11.20 8.05
N ARG A 55 1.14 10.07 8.73
CA ARG A 55 2.43 9.55 9.15
C ARG A 55 2.36 8.05 9.37
N LEU A 56 3.28 7.32 8.75
CA LEU A 56 3.37 5.87 8.84
C LEU A 56 4.68 5.45 9.47
N SER A 57 4.62 4.33 10.20
CA SER A 57 5.80 3.58 10.61
C SER A 57 5.80 2.27 9.84
N MET A 58 6.86 2.01 9.08
CA MET A 58 7.03 0.75 8.37
C MET A 58 8.19 -0.02 9.00
N THR A 59 7.92 -1.25 9.42
CA THR A 59 8.97 -2.18 9.82
C THR A 59 9.31 -3.02 8.60
N MET A 60 10.56 -2.98 8.18
CA MET A 60 11.02 -3.67 6.98
C MET A 60 12.34 -4.37 7.27
N ASN A 61 12.34 -5.71 7.14
CA ASN A 61 13.51 -6.54 7.46
C ASN A 61 14.12 -6.19 8.83
N GLY A 62 13.27 -5.92 9.83
CA GLY A 62 13.69 -5.60 11.19
C GLY A 62 14.05 -4.14 11.44
N GLU A 63 14.06 -3.29 10.40
CA GLU A 63 14.31 -1.85 10.55
C GLU A 63 13.00 -1.08 10.54
N ILE A 64 12.95 0.00 11.33
CA ILE A 64 11.78 0.87 11.40
C ILE A 64 12.06 2.13 10.60
N ILE A 65 11.18 2.43 9.65
CA ILE A 65 11.23 3.64 8.83
C ILE A 65 9.95 4.43 9.09
N VAL A 66 10.09 5.70 9.44
CA VAL A 66 8.94 6.59 9.63
C VAL A 66 8.90 7.56 8.46
N ALA A 67 7.73 7.69 7.83
CA ALA A 67 7.52 8.62 6.73
C ALA A 67 6.26 9.46 6.97
N GLY A 68 6.38 10.75 6.72
CA GLY A 68 5.28 11.71 6.77
C GLY A 68 4.92 12.25 5.39
N ALA A 69 4.02 13.23 5.38
CA ALA A 69 3.52 13.82 4.14
C ALA A 69 4.65 14.29 3.20
N GLY A 70 4.56 13.90 1.94
CA GLY A 70 5.56 14.25 0.92
C GLY A 70 6.79 13.34 0.91
N GLU A 71 6.84 12.32 1.76
CA GLU A 71 7.96 11.38 1.83
C GLU A 71 7.59 10.03 1.24
N GLN A 72 8.58 9.30 0.76
CA GLN A 72 8.38 8.04 0.07
C GLN A 72 9.29 6.96 0.67
N ILE A 73 8.74 5.76 0.82
CA ILE A 73 9.48 4.57 1.23
C ILE A 73 9.60 3.66 0.03
N VAL A 74 10.81 3.16 -0.21
CA VAL A 74 11.07 2.14 -1.23
C VAL A 74 11.08 0.78 -0.57
N VAL A 75 10.25 -0.13 -1.06
CA VAL A 75 10.17 -1.51 -0.59
C VAL A 75 10.71 -2.42 -1.68
N PRO A 76 11.94 -2.96 -1.52
CA PRO A 76 12.50 -3.89 -2.50
C PRO A 76 11.67 -5.17 -2.60
N GLY A 77 11.76 -5.85 -3.74
CA GLY A 77 11.12 -7.14 -3.90
C GLY A 77 11.54 -8.12 -2.80
N ASP A 78 10.58 -8.89 -2.32
CA ASP A 78 10.73 -9.92 -1.28
C ASP A 78 11.04 -9.40 0.14
N ALA A 79 11.17 -8.08 0.33
CA ALA A 79 11.35 -7.52 1.67
C ALA A 79 10.07 -7.70 2.50
N VAL A 80 10.22 -8.30 3.68
CA VAL A 80 9.11 -8.42 4.63
C VAL A 80 8.83 -7.05 5.23
N HIS A 81 7.59 -6.59 5.14
CA HIS A 81 7.21 -5.27 5.64
C HIS A 81 5.85 -5.26 6.32
N GLU A 82 5.74 -4.43 7.34
CA GLU A 82 4.52 -4.19 8.11
C GLU A 82 4.37 -2.69 8.32
N VAL A 83 3.13 -2.20 8.26
CA VAL A 83 2.85 -0.77 8.40
C VAL A 83 1.92 -0.53 9.57
N THR A 84 2.24 0.50 10.37
CA THR A 84 1.36 1.02 11.41
C THR A 84 1.10 2.50 11.13
N ALA A 85 -0.15 2.90 11.12
CA ALA A 85 -0.51 4.31 10.97
C ALA A 85 -0.36 5.03 12.31
N LEU A 86 0.57 5.99 12.37
CA LEU A 86 0.77 6.82 13.56
C LEU A 86 -0.25 7.95 13.62
N GLU A 87 -0.81 8.33 12.48
CA GLU A 87 -1.88 9.31 12.31
C GLU A 87 -2.81 8.80 11.20
N ASP A 88 -3.99 9.38 11.09
CA ASP A 88 -4.84 9.14 9.91
C ASP A 88 -4.02 9.49 8.68
N SER A 89 -3.90 8.56 7.75
CA SER A 89 -2.96 8.70 6.64
C SER A 89 -3.59 8.35 5.31
N VAL A 90 -3.10 9.00 4.27
CA VAL A 90 -3.42 8.68 2.88
C VAL A 90 -2.11 8.45 2.14
N VAL A 91 -2.00 7.32 1.46
CA VAL A 91 -0.81 6.97 0.69
C VAL A 91 -1.19 6.53 -0.72
N ILE A 92 -0.23 6.67 -1.64
CA ILE A 92 -0.27 6.01 -2.95
C ILE A 92 0.80 4.93 -2.92
N GLU A 93 0.43 3.71 -3.28
CA GLU A 93 1.39 2.63 -3.50
C GLU A 93 1.50 2.31 -4.98
N ILE A 94 2.72 2.13 -5.45
CA ILE A 94 3.03 1.81 -6.84
C ILE A 94 3.80 0.52 -6.86
N PHE A 95 3.43 -0.40 -7.77
CA PHE A 95 4.03 -1.72 -7.89
C PHE A 95 4.50 -2.00 -9.31
N THR A 96 5.61 -2.71 -9.43
CA THR A 96 6.04 -3.34 -10.68
C THR A 96 6.57 -4.75 -10.36
N PRO A 97 6.26 -5.78 -11.17
CA PRO A 97 5.19 -5.82 -12.18
C PRO A 97 3.79 -5.74 -11.55
N LEU A 98 2.75 -6.04 -12.31
CA LEU A 98 1.39 -5.96 -11.80
C LEU A 98 1.15 -6.97 -10.67
N ARG A 99 0.47 -6.51 -9.64
CA ARG A 99 0.02 -7.34 -8.52
C ARG A 99 -1.26 -8.08 -8.94
N ALA A 100 -1.09 -9.23 -9.59
CA ALA A 100 -2.22 -10.04 -10.04
C ALA A 100 -3.14 -10.46 -8.88
N ASP A 101 -2.59 -10.67 -7.69
CA ASP A 101 -3.35 -11.01 -6.49
C ASP A 101 -4.30 -9.88 -6.08
N LEU A 102 -3.83 -8.62 -6.15
CA LEU A 102 -4.68 -7.47 -5.85
C LEU A 102 -5.74 -7.25 -6.93
N LEU A 103 -5.36 -7.36 -8.20
CA LEU A 103 -6.30 -7.21 -9.31
C LEU A 103 -7.40 -8.26 -9.26
N ALA A 104 -7.11 -9.48 -8.81
CA ALA A 104 -8.08 -10.54 -8.65
C ALA A 104 -9.18 -10.17 -7.63
N THR A 105 -8.87 -9.33 -6.63
CA THR A 105 -9.85 -8.93 -5.61
C THR A 105 -10.94 -8.01 -6.14
N ILE A 106 -10.74 -7.39 -7.30
CA ILE A 106 -11.69 -6.45 -7.91
C ILE A 106 -12.24 -6.94 -9.24
N THR A 107 -11.87 -8.14 -9.67
CA THR A 107 -12.31 -8.73 -10.92
C THR A 107 -13.35 -9.82 -10.63
N GLU A 108 -14.48 -9.75 -11.31
CA GLU A 108 -15.58 -10.73 -11.19
C GLU A 108 -15.40 -11.88 -12.14
#